data_246df3fa97e74214420158957ab8cf2a
#
_entry.id   246df3fa97e74214420158957ab8cf2a
#
_cell.length_a   1.000
_cell.length_b   1.000
_cell.length_c   1.000
_cell.angle_alpha   90.00
_cell.angle_beta   90.00
_cell.angle_gamma   90.00
#
_symmetry.space_group_name_H-M   'P 1'
#
loop_
_entity.id
_entity.type
_entity.pdbx_description
1 polymer ?
#
loop_
_entity_poly.entity_id
_entity_poly.type
_entity_poly.pdbx_seq_one_letter_code
_entity_poly.pdbx_strand_id
1 'polypeptide(L)'
;MAYFFSGQSHTFNEYLLVPGYSSSECIPDNVSLRTPLTRFRAGEEPALSLNVPMVSAVMQSVSGDRLAVALAQEGGVSFLYGSQSIEDEAAMVARVKSYKAGFVRSDSNISPDATPVSYTHLTLPT
;
A
#
# COMPACT_ATOMS: atom_id res chain seq x y z
N MET A 1 16.43 2.92 -27.34
CA MET A 1 15.81 2.66 -28.66
C MET A 1 14.32 2.59 -28.46
N ALA A 2 13.50 3.36 -29.21
CA ALA A 2 12.06 3.31 -29.10
C ALA A 2 11.54 2.04 -29.78
N TYR A 3 10.56 1.37 -29.15
CA TYR A 3 9.89 0.22 -29.72
C TYR A 3 8.46 0.60 -30.09
N PHE A 4 8.08 0.32 -31.33
CA PHE A 4 6.75 0.62 -31.85
C PHE A 4 5.95 -0.67 -32.00
N PHE A 5 4.77 -0.70 -31.40
CA PHE A 5 3.80 -1.77 -31.62
C PHE A 5 2.99 -1.47 -32.89
N SER A 6 2.87 -2.44 -33.77
CA SER A 6 2.11 -2.32 -35.03
C SER A 6 0.63 -2.72 -34.87
N GLY A 7 0.26 -3.23 -33.70
CA GLY A 7 -1.12 -3.62 -33.39
C GLY A 7 -2.01 -2.43 -33.07
N GLN A 8 -3.33 -2.63 -33.18
CA GLN A 8 -4.33 -1.67 -32.73
C GLN A 8 -4.29 -1.57 -31.20
N SER A 9 -4.27 -0.36 -30.66
CA SER A 9 -4.38 -0.12 -29.21
C SER A 9 -5.76 0.44 -28.89
N HIS A 10 -6.24 0.09 -27.70
CA HIS A 10 -7.56 0.47 -27.21
C HIS A 10 -7.45 1.15 -25.85
N THR A 11 -8.44 1.97 -25.52
CA THR A 11 -8.62 2.53 -24.19
C THR A 11 -9.61 1.67 -23.40
N PHE A 12 -9.57 1.77 -22.07
CA PHE A 12 -10.52 1.03 -21.22
C PHE A 12 -11.99 1.36 -21.49
N ASN A 13 -12.28 2.54 -22.04
CA ASN A 13 -13.64 2.94 -22.43
C ASN A 13 -14.22 2.14 -23.59
N GLU A 14 -13.37 1.45 -24.35
CA GLU A 14 -13.77 0.62 -25.49
C GLU A 14 -14.08 -0.83 -25.10
N TYR A 15 -13.84 -1.18 -23.82
CA TYR A 15 -14.06 -2.53 -23.32
C TYR A 15 -15.19 -2.58 -22.30
N LEU A 16 -15.96 -3.62 -22.38
CA LEU A 16 -16.94 -3.99 -21.36
C LEU A 16 -16.58 -5.35 -20.77
N LEU A 17 -16.79 -5.49 -19.47
CA LEU A 17 -16.66 -6.79 -18.83
C LEU A 17 -17.80 -7.70 -19.29
N VAL A 18 -17.46 -8.89 -19.75
CA VAL A 18 -18.47 -9.92 -20.05
C VAL A 18 -19.01 -10.44 -18.72
N PRO A 19 -20.34 -10.40 -18.51
CA PRO A 19 -20.93 -10.96 -17.29
C PRO A 19 -20.57 -12.45 -17.14
N GLY A 20 -20.12 -12.81 -15.93
CA GLY A 20 -19.83 -14.19 -15.57
C GLY A 20 -21.01 -14.86 -14.89
N TYR A 21 -20.84 -16.12 -14.53
CA TYR A 21 -21.81 -16.86 -13.73
C TYR A 21 -21.91 -16.27 -12.33
N SER A 22 -23.14 -16.12 -11.84
CA SER A 22 -23.42 -15.69 -10.47
C SER A 22 -24.44 -16.65 -9.85
N SER A 23 -24.26 -16.99 -8.58
CA SER A 23 -25.17 -17.87 -7.82
C SER A 23 -25.50 -17.25 -6.47
N SER A 24 -26.39 -17.89 -5.72
CA SER A 24 -26.74 -17.50 -4.35
C SER A 24 -25.56 -17.60 -3.37
N GLU A 25 -24.48 -18.27 -3.74
CA GLU A 25 -23.25 -18.36 -2.96
C GLU A 25 -22.30 -17.17 -3.16
N CYS A 26 -22.53 -16.35 -4.21
CA CYS A 26 -21.76 -15.16 -4.50
C CYS A 26 -22.17 -13.98 -3.61
N ILE A 27 -22.13 -14.18 -2.30
CA ILE A 27 -22.40 -13.16 -1.29
C ILE A 27 -21.06 -12.64 -0.70
N PRO A 28 -21.05 -11.43 -0.12
CA PRO A 28 -19.81 -10.82 0.41
C PRO A 28 -19.03 -11.73 1.37
N ASP A 29 -19.73 -12.49 2.20
CA ASP A 29 -19.10 -13.37 3.20
C ASP A 29 -18.33 -14.55 2.58
N ASN A 30 -18.68 -14.94 1.35
CA ASN A 30 -18.05 -16.04 0.64
C ASN A 30 -17.00 -15.58 -0.39
N VAL A 31 -16.92 -14.27 -0.66
CA VAL A 31 -16.03 -13.72 -1.68
C VAL A 31 -14.75 -13.18 -1.03
N SER A 32 -13.60 -13.67 -1.48
CA SER A 32 -12.30 -13.14 -1.09
C SER A 32 -11.80 -12.15 -2.15
N LEU A 33 -11.43 -10.95 -1.71
CA LEU A 33 -10.81 -9.93 -2.56
C LEU A 33 -9.28 -10.07 -2.61
N ARG A 34 -8.70 -11.04 -1.88
CA ARG A 34 -7.26 -11.27 -1.87
C ARG A 34 -6.76 -11.58 -3.28
N THR A 35 -5.79 -10.80 -3.73
CA THR A 35 -5.26 -10.89 -5.09
C THR A 35 -3.73 -10.82 -5.10
N PRO A 36 -3.04 -11.60 -5.96
CA PRO A 36 -1.60 -11.48 -6.11
C PRO A 36 -1.23 -10.17 -6.82
N LEU A 37 -0.23 -9.47 -6.31
CA LEU A 37 0.34 -8.30 -6.96
C LEU A 37 1.53 -8.68 -7.86
N THR A 38 2.23 -9.73 -7.50
CA THR A 38 3.40 -10.22 -8.23
C THR A 38 3.08 -11.50 -9.00
N ARG A 39 3.79 -11.69 -10.12
CA ARG A 39 3.68 -12.92 -10.90
C ARG A 39 4.11 -14.12 -10.06
N PHE A 40 3.38 -15.21 -10.15
CA PHE A 40 3.65 -16.47 -9.48
C PHE A 40 3.33 -17.66 -10.42
N ARG A 41 3.82 -18.84 -10.09
CA ARG A 41 3.48 -20.07 -10.79
C ARG A 41 2.32 -20.77 -10.09
N ALA A 42 1.57 -21.57 -10.84
CA ALA A 42 0.50 -22.37 -10.26
C ALA A 42 1.08 -23.32 -9.18
N GLY A 43 0.48 -23.26 -7.98
CA GLY A 43 0.94 -24.04 -6.82
C GLY A 43 1.99 -23.34 -5.93
N GLU A 44 2.46 -22.15 -6.31
CA GLU A 44 3.35 -21.32 -5.48
C GLU A 44 2.57 -20.15 -4.89
N GLU A 45 2.96 -19.71 -3.68
CA GLU A 45 2.43 -18.47 -3.11
C GLU A 45 3.10 -17.27 -3.78
N PRO A 46 2.32 -16.22 -4.14
CA PRO A 46 2.88 -15.00 -4.69
C PRO A 46 3.74 -14.27 -3.64
N ALA A 47 4.85 -13.68 -4.08
CA ALA A 47 5.73 -12.91 -3.19
C ALA A 47 5.02 -11.70 -2.54
N LEU A 48 3.99 -11.17 -3.19
CA LEU A 48 3.17 -10.07 -2.68
C LEU A 48 1.71 -10.29 -3.05
N SER A 49 0.84 -10.19 -2.05
CA SER A 49 -0.61 -10.23 -2.21
C SER A 49 -1.24 -9.00 -1.56
N LEU A 50 -2.35 -8.55 -2.12
CA LEU A 50 -3.20 -7.52 -1.55
C LEU A 50 -4.44 -8.17 -0.94
N ASN A 51 -4.97 -7.58 0.13
CA ASN A 51 -6.25 -8.01 0.70
C ASN A 51 -7.43 -7.44 -0.10
N VAL A 52 -7.22 -6.25 -0.68
CA VAL A 52 -8.18 -5.59 -1.58
C VAL A 52 -7.43 -5.19 -2.86
N PRO A 53 -7.96 -5.46 -4.05
CA PRO A 53 -7.28 -5.22 -5.33
C PRO A 53 -7.32 -3.72 -5.72
N MET A 54 -6.87 -2.85 -4.81
CA MET A 54 -6.82 -1.41 -5.02
C MET A 54 -5.38 -0.92 -4.99
N VAL A 55 -5.02 -0.17 -6.03
CA VAL A 55 -3.69 0.40 -6.23
C VAL A 55 -3.83 1.87 -6.61
N SER A 56 -3.06 2.75 -6.01
CA SER A 56 -3.11 4.17 -6.36
C SER A 56 -2.32 4.48 -7.63
N ALA A 57 -2.78 5.48 -8.38
CA ALA A 57 -2.05 6.00 -9.53
C ALA A 57 -0.83 6.83 -9.09
N VAL A 58 0.29 6.69 -9.80
CA VAL A 58 1.57 7.38 -9.50
C VAL A 58 1.49 8.85 -9.93
N MET A 59 0.70 9.64 -9.22
CA MET A 59 0.46 11.05 -9.53
C MET A 59 0.62 11.91 -8.27
N GLN A 60 1.28 13.06 -8.41
CA GLN A 60 1.57 13.97 -7.30
C GLN A 60 0.30 14.42 -6.55
N SER A 61 -0.78 14.68 -7.26
CA SER A 61 -2.06 15.08 -6.68
C SER A 61 -2.85 13.93 -6.03
N VAL A 62 -2.41 12.68 -6.20
CA VAL A 62 -3.14 11.49 -5.77
C VAL A 62 -2.36 10.73 -4.72
N SER A 63 -1.14 10.28 -5.04
CA SER A 63 -0.40 9.26 -4.30
C SER A 63 0.64 9.83 -3.33
N GLY A 64 0.20 10.69 -2.41
CA GLY A 64 0.99 11.14 -1.27
C GLY A 64 0.91 10.17 -0.07
N ASP A 65 1.60 10.51 1.01
CA ASP A 65 1.68 9.74 2.25
C ASP A 65 0.30 9.48 2.89
N ARG A 66 -0.60 10.47 2.84
CA ARG A 66 -1.96 10.33 3.42
C ARG A 66 -2.77 9.24 2.74
N LEU A 67 -2.80 9.24 1.38
CA LEU A 67 -3.50 8.20 0.63
C LEU A 67 -2.82 6.84 0.80
N ALA A 68 -1.49 6.81 0.81
CA ALA A 68 -0.74 5.58 1.01
C ALA A 68 -1.09 4.90 2.34
N VAL A 69 -1.20 5.68 3.42
CA VAL A 69 -1.63 5.17 4.73
C VAL A 69 -3.08 4.66 4.67
N ALA A 70 -4.00 5.47 4.15
CA ALA A 70 -5.41 5.10 4.07
C ALA A 70 -5.62 3.82 3.25
N LEU A 71 -4.96 3.73 2.09
CA LEU A 71 -5.08 2.57 1.21
C LEU A 71 -4.47 1.30 1.82
N ALA A 72 -3.35 1.45 2.54
CA ALA A 72 -2.75 0.34 3.27
C ALA A 72 -3.63 -0.18 4.42
N GLN A 73 -4.37 0.70 5.10
CA GLN A 73 -5.32 0.32 6.14
C GLN A 73 -6.49 -0.51 5.59
N GLU A 74 -6.91 -0.24 4.35
CA GLU A 74 -7.95 -1.02 3.65
C GLU A 74 -7.41 -2.30 2.99
N GLY A 75 -6.10 -2.52 3.01
CA GLY A 75 -5.47 -3.71 2.45
C GLY A 75 -5.03 -3.60 0.99
N GLY A 76 -5.03 -2.38 0.45
CA GLY A 76 -4.46 -2.06 -0.86
C GLY A 76 -2.99 -1.64 -0.79
N VAL A 77 -2.45 -1.12 -1.90
CA VAL A 77 -1.08 -0.60 -1.99
C VAL A 77 -1.03 0.73 -2.74
N SER A 78 -0.14 1.61 -2.31
CA SER A 78 0.11 2.88 -2.99
C SER A 78 1.49 2.88 -3.63
N PHE A 79 1.56 3.42 -4.85
CA PHE A 79 2.80 3.82 -5.48
C PHE A 79 2.98 5.32 -5.29
N LEU A 80 3.94 5.71 -4.47
CA LEU A 80 4.25 7.12 -4.23
C LEU A 80 4.77 7.78 -5.51
N TYR A 81 4.48 9.07 -5.69
CA TYR A 81 4.94 9.78 -6.86
C TYR A 81 6.43 10.13 -6.77
N GLY A 82 7.18 9.97 -7.87
CA GLY A 82 8.62 10.22 -7.94
C GLY A 82 9.01 11.61 -8.46
N SER A 83 8.05 12.54 -8.68
CA SER A 83 8.33 13.89 -9.15
C SER A 83 8.71 14.83 -8.01
N GLN A 84 9.72 14.45 -7.22
CA GLN A 84 10.24 15.18 -6.05
C GLN A 84 11.73 14.83 -5.85
N SER A 85 12.38 15.44 -4.87
CA SER A 85 13.76 15.07 -4.52
C SER A 85 13.82 13.69 -3.88
N ILE A 86 14.99 13.05 -3.95
CA ILE A 86 15.20 11.73 -3.32
C ILE A 86 14.96 11.82 -1.80
N GLU A 87 15.39 12.93 -1.19
CA GLU A 87 15.26 13.20 0.23
C GLU A 87 13.79 13.32 0.64
N ASP A 88 12.99 14.05 -0.15
CA ASP A 88 11.56 14.23 0.11
C ASP A 88 10.79 12.90 -0.06
N GLU A 89 11.11 12.12 -1.08
CA GLU A 89 10.51 10.81 -1.30
C GLU A 89 10.87 9.83 -0.18
N ALA A 90 12.15 9.80 0.22
CA ALA A 90 12.59 8.98 1.36
C ALA A 90 11.88 9.37 2.66
N ALA A 91 11.73 10.67 2.92
CA ALA A 91 10.98 11.17 4.07
C ALA A 91 9.49 10.79 4.00
N MET A 92 8.88 10.83 2.82
CA MET A 92 7.50 10.40 2.60
C MET A 92 7.33 8.90 2.87
N VAL A 93 8.22 8.06 2.35
CA VAL A 93 8.24 6.62 2.63
C VAL A 93 8.39 6.35 4.13
N ALA A 94 9.31 7.07 4.79
CA ALA A 94 9.53 6.94 6.24
C ALA A 94 8.25 7.27 7.04
N ARG A 95 7.53 8.34 6.67
CA ARG A 95 6.23 8.68 7.31
C ARG A 95 5.21 7.57 7.14
N VAL A 96 5.06 7.02 5.93
CA VAL A 96 4.13 5.92 5.66
C VAL A 96 4.51 4.67 6.46
N LYS A 97 5.78 4.29 6.44
CA LYS A 97 6.27 3.07 7.13
C LYS A 97 6.24 3.17 8.66
N SER A 98 6.40 4.37 9.19
CA SER A 98 6.33 4.61 10.64
C SER A 98 4.90 4.85 11.15
N TYR A 99 3.91 4.93 10.27
CA TYR A 99 2.52 5.09 10.68
C TYR A 99 2.02 3.82 11.39
N LYS A 100 1.43 4.03 12.56
CA LYS A 100 0.81 2.96 13.36
C LYS A 100 -0.57 3.43 13.77
N ALA A 101 -1.61 2.77 13.25
CA ALA A 101 -2.97 3.05 13.64
C ALA A 101 -3.17 2.73 15.14
N GLY A 102 -3.79 3.65 15.86
CA GLY A 102 -4.11 3.48 17.28
C GLY A 102 -2.95 3.65 18.26
N PHE A 103 -1.76 4.04 17.80
CA PHE A 103 -0.61 4.34 18.66
C PHE A 103 -0.28 5.82 18.63
N VAL A 104 -0.07 6.40 19.81
CA VAL A 104 0.50 7.74 19.92
C VAL A 104 2.00 7.63 19.61
N ARG A 105 2.47 8.39 18.62
CA ARG A 105 3.91 8.50 18.35
C ARG A 105 4.53 9.33 19.46
N SER A 106 5.37 8.70 20.25
CA SER A 106 6.18 9.35 21.27
C SER A 106 7.65 9.12 20.93
N ASP A 107 8.45 10.17 21.00
CA ASP A 107 9.92 10.03 20.92
C ASP A 107 10.48 9.37 22.20
N SER A 108 9.63 9.15 23.19
CA SER A 108 9.92 8.51 24.47
C SER A 108 9.68 6.99 24.40
N ASN A 109 10.22 6.32 23.40
CA ASN A 109 10.17 4.86 23.32
C ASN A 109 11.32 4.26 24.12
N ILE A 110 10.99 3.25 24.95
CA ILE A 110 11.98 2.49 25.71
C ILE A 110 12.07 1.09 25.12
N SER A 111 13.30 0.60 24.92
CA SER A 111 13.55 -0.78 24.57
C SER A 111 13.11 -1.71 25.72
N PRO A 112 12.58 -2.92 25.45
CA PRO A 112 12.31 -3.93 26.48
C PRO A 112 13.52 -4.25 27.37
N ASP A 113 14.74 -4.05 26.85
CA ASP A 113 16.00 -4.30 27.54
C ASP A 113 16.54 -3.07 28.30
N ALA A 114 15.79 -1.95 28.29
CA ALA A 114 16.22 -0.73 28.96
C ALA A 114 16.14 -0.88 30.48
N THR A 115 17.18 -0.39 31.19
CA THR A 115 17.21 -0.40 32.65
C THR A 115 16.33 0.73 33.21
N PRO A 116 15.87 0.61 34.50
CA PRO A 116 15.12 1.69 35.15
C PRO A 116 15.85 3.05 35.17
N VAL A 117 17.18 3.03 35.15
CA VAL A 117 18.00 4.26 35.07
C VAL A 117 17.83 4.98 33.73
N SER A 118 17.71 4.24 32.65
CA SER A 118 17.47 4.83 31.33
C SER A 118 16.10 5.54 31.24
N TYR A 119 15.13 5.06 32.01
CA TYR A 119 13.79 5.65 32.09
C TYR A 119 13.77 7.01 32.82
N THR A 120 14.57 7.17 33.84
CA THR A 120 14.59 8.41 34.66
C THR A 120 15.24 9.59 33.96
N HIS A 121 15.96 9.36 32.84
CA HIS A 121 16.57 10.40 32.02
C HIS A 121 15.69 10.88 30.85
N LEU A 122 14.53 10.28 30.63
CA LEU A 122 13.52 10.79 29.70
C LEU A 122 12.82 11.98 30.35
N THR A 123 13.31 13.18 30.08
CA THR A 123 12.64 14.42 30.46
C THR A 123 11.35 14.56 29.65
N LEU A 124 10.22 14.57 30.33
CA LEU A 124 8.97 14.99 29.72
C LEU A 124 9.13 16.44 29.25
N PRO A 125 8.79 16.78 28.00
CA PRO A 125 8.74 18.18 27.61
C PRO A 125 7.68 18.89 28.46
N THR A 126 8.10 19.91 29.18
CA THR A 126 7.22 20.81 29.93
C THR A 126 6.49 21.74 28.98
#